data_b0d2e0cf90dd467af324904f19690290
#
_entry.id   b0d2e0cf90dd467af324904f19690290
#
_cell.length_a   1.000
_cell.length_b   1.000
_cell.length_c   1.000
_cell.angle_alpha   90.00
_cell.angle_beta   90.00
_cell.angle_gamma   90.00
#
_symmetry.space_group_name_H-M   'P 1'
#
loop_
_entity.id
_entity.type
_entity.pdbx_description
1 polymer ?
#
loop_
_entity_poly.entity_id
_entity_poly.type
_entity_poly.pdbx_seq_one_letter_code
_entity_poly.pdbx_strand_id
1 'polypeptide(L)'
;LQELVKEFLSQRHFAVIGSFRNESKYAYKILKALKSKGYEVYPVNPRLKEVEGLTCYARLKDIPGSVDVADIVTPPEITEKIIKECLLKGITRVWLQPGAESRQAIEFCQNNDIKVIYGLCVMMESI
;
A
#
# COMPACT_ATOMS: atom_id res chain seq x y z
N LEU A 1 16.16 5.45 8.01
CA LEU A 1 14.70 5.31 8.00
C LEU A 1 13.99 6.62 7.68
N GLN A 2 14.42 7.73 8.27
CA GLN A 2 13.81 9.03 7.98
C GLN A 2 13.93 9.42 6.51
N GLU A 3 15.07 9.15 5.90
CA GLU A 3 15.28 9.43 4.48
C GLU A 3 14.41 8.54 3.60
N LEU A 4 14.21 7.29 4.00
CA LEU A 4 13.35 6.37 3.26
C LEU A 4 11.89 6.81 3.34
N VAL A 5 11.44 7.25 4.52
CA VAL A 5 10.09 7.79 4.69
C VAL A 5 9.89 9.00 3.78
N LYS A 6 10.87 9.91 3.73
CA LYS A 6 10.81 11.09 2.84
C LYS A 6 10.72 10.68 1.37
N GLU A 7 11.52 9.69 0.97
CA GLU A 7 11.49 9.19 -0.41
C GLU A 7 10.09 8.69 -0.77
N PHE A 8 9.48 7.86 0.10
CA PHE A 8 8.15 7.31 -0.15
C PHE A 8 7.10 8.41 -0.21
N LEU A 9 7.13 9.34 0.75
CA LEU A 9 6.13 10.41 0.81
C LEU A 9 6.29 11.48 -0.26
N SER A 10 7.41 11.50 -0.97
CA SER A 10 7.62 12.40 -2.10
C SER A 10 7.04 11.84 -3.41
N GLN A 11 6.58 10.60 -3.40
CA GLN A 11 5.99 9.96 -4.57
C GLN A 11 4.55 10.44 -4.76
N ARG A 12 3.94 10.07 -5.90
CA ARG A 12 2.61 10.54 -6.26
C ARG A 12 1.54 9.46 -6.26
N HIS A 13 1.85 8.26 -6.74
CA HIS A 13 0.87 7.20 -6.98
C HIS A 13 0.96 6.11 -5.93
N PHE A 14 -0.06 6.04 -5.08
CA PHE A 14 -0.11 5.08 -3.98
C PHE A 14 -1.26 4.09 -4.18
N ALA A 15 -0.95 2.81 -4.22
CA ALA A 15 -1.97 1.78 -4.09
C ALA A 15 -2.17 1.50 -2.61
N VAL A 16 -3.41 1.38 -2.18
CA VAL A 16 -3.74 1.01 -0.80
C VAL A 16 -4.50 -0.31 -0.86
N ILE A 17 -3.90 -1.36 -0.31
CA ILE A 17 -4.44 -2.72 -0.37
C ILE A 17 -4.96 -3.12 1.00
N GLY A 18 -6.25 -3.39 1.12
CA GLY A 18 -6.82 -3.79 2.40
C GLY A 18 -8.33 -3.87 2.35
N SER A 19 -8.95 -3.81 3.53
CA SER A 19 -10.39 -3.86 3.67
C SER A 19 -10.97 -2.45 3.69
N PHE A 20 -11.93 -2.21 2.80
CA PHE A 20 -12.64 -0.93 2.72
C PHE A 20 -14.13 -1.13 3.01
N ARG A 21 -14.46 -2.17 3.78
CA ARG A 21 -15.84 -2.56 4.05
C ARG A 21 -16.66 -1.43 4.70
N ASN A 22 -16.02 -0.64 5.55
CA ASN A 22 -16.64 0.53 6.15
C ASN A 22 -15.57 1.52 6.59
N GLU A 23 -16.01 2.72 7.00
CA GLU A 23 -15.11 3.84 7.34
C GLU A 23 -14.25 3.61 8.58
N SER A 24 -14.59 2.62 9.41
CA SER A 24 -13.81 2.31 10.60
C SER A 24 -12.57 1.48 10.29
N LYS A 25 -12.49 0.90 9.08
CA LYS A 25 -11.35 0.08 8.70
C LYS A 25 -10.10 0.93 8.51
N TYR A 26 -8.97 0.38 8.93
CA TYR A 26 -7.70 1.09 8.90
C TYR A 26 -7.30 1.49 7.47
N ALA A 27 -7.47 0.57 6.52
CA ALA A 27 -7.18 0.86 5.12
C ALA A 27 -8.05 2.00 4.58
N TYR A 28 -9.32 2.05 4.99
CA TYR A 28 -10.23 3.11 4.58
C TYR A 28 -9.72 4.47 5.07
N LYS A 29 -9.31 4.54 6.34
CA LYS A 29 -8.77 5.77 6.93
C LYS A 29 -7.50 6.24 6.23
N ILE A 30 -6.62 5.29 5.91
CA ILE A 30 -5.38 5.59 5.18
C ILE A 30 -5.68 6.13 3.80
N LEU A 31 -6.58 5.48 3.06
CA LEU A 31 -6.96 5.91 1.72
C LEU A 31 -7.48 7.35 1.75
N LYS A 32 -8.37 7.64 2.68
CA LYS A 32 -8.96 8.97 2.81
C LYS A 32 -7.92 10.02 3.18
N ALA A 33 -7.03 9.69 4.12
CA ALA A 33 -5.97 10.60 4.54
C ALA A 33 -5.03 10.94 3.39
N LEU A 34 -4.57 9.95 2.64
CA LEU A 34 -3.66 10.17 1.51
C LEU A 34 -4.36 10.96 0.40
N LYS A 35 -5.61 10.62 0.10
CA LYS A 35 -6.39 11.34 -0.89
C LYS A 35 -6.52 12.83 -0.52
N SER A 36 -6.80 13.12 0.74
CA SER A 36 -6.97 14.51 1.20
C SER A 36 -5.68 15.32 1.12
N LYS A 37 -4.53 14.67 1.11
CA LYS A 37 -3.22 15.31 0.98
C LYS A 37 -2.77 15.50 -0.46
N GLY A 38 -3.60 15.10 -1.43
CA GLY A 38 -3.32 15.31 -2.84
C GLY A 38 -2.63 14.17 -3.56
N TYR A 39 -2.42 13.03 -2.89
CA TYR A 39 -1.87 11.86 -3.57
C TYR A 39 -2.88 11.25 -4.53
N GLU A 40 -2.38 10.65 -5.61
CA GLU A 40 -3.20 9.81 -6.49
C GLU A 40 -3.27 8.43 -5.82
N VAL A 41 -4.48 8.03 -5.40
CA VAL A 41 -4.65 6.81 -4.62
C VAL A 41 -5.52 5.80 -5.36
N TYR A 42 -5.14 4.54 -5.26
CA TYR A 42 -5.81 3.42 -5.94
C TYR A 42 -6.18 2.37 -4.89
N PRO A 43 -7.45 2.29 -4.48
CA PRO A 43 -7.85 1.22 -3.56
C PRO A 43 -7.84 -0.13 -4.28
N VAL A 44 -7.33 -1.15 -3.60
CA VAL A 44 -7.24 -2.51 -4.13
C VAL A 44 -7.94 -3.47 -3.17
N ASN A 45 -9.01 -4.09 -3.66
CA ASN A 45 -9.77 -5.08 -2.91
C ASN A 45 -10.64 -5.86 -3.90
N PRO A 46 -10.60 -7.21 -3.90
CA PRO A 46 -11.34 -8.00 -4.90
C PRO A 46 -12.85 -7.97 -4.73
N ARG A 47 -13.36 -7.44 -3.63
CA ARG A 47 -14.80 -7.48 -3.31
C ARG A 47 -15.54 -6.19 -3.63
N LEU A 48 -14.82 -5.11 -3.97
CA LEU A 48 -15.45 -3.80 -4.19
C LEU A 48 -15.08 -3.27 -5.56
N LYS A 49 -15.97 -2.47 -6.13
CA LYS A 49 -15.73 -1.82 -7.42
C LYS A 49 -15.43 -0.33 -7.26
N GLU A 50 -15.84 0.26 -6.15
CA GLU A 50 -15.67 1.68 -5.88
C GLU A 50 -15.52 1.93 -4.39
N VAL A 51 -14.63 2.85 -4.03
CA VAL A 51 -14.41 3.31 -2.65
C VAL A 51 -14.14 4.81 -2.71
N GLU A 52 -14.87 5.59 -1.93
CA GLU A 52 -14.68 7.06 -1.84
C GLU A 52 -14.70 7.75 -3.22
N GLY A 53 -15.57 7.31 -4.11
CA GLY A 53 -15.67 7.87 -5.45
C GLY A 53 -14.53 7.44 -6.38
N LEU A 54 -13.66 6.55 -5.94
CA LEU A 54 -12.53 6.06 -6.71
C LEU A 54 -12.81 4.64 -7.20
N THR A 55 -12.32 4.33 -8.40
CA THR A 55 -12.35 2.95 -8.89
C THR A 55 -11.54 2.07 -7.95
N CYS A 56 -12.14 0.97 -7.49
CA CYS A 56 -11.43 -0.02 -6.69
C CYS A 56 -11.03 -1.17 -7.62
N TYR A 57 -9.73 -1.49 -7.62
CA TYR A 57 -9.19 -2.54 -8.49
C TYR A 57 -9.14 -3.86 -7.74
N ALA A 58 -9.48 -4.94 -8.42
CA ALA A 58 -9.46 -6.26 -7.79
C ALA A 58 -8.03 -6.71 -7.46
N ARG A 59 -7.09 -6.38 -8.33
CA ARG A 59 -5.69 -6.78 -8.22
C ARG A 59 -4.78 -5.60 -8.57
N LEU A 60 -3.58 -5.60 -8.04
CA LEU A 60 -2.57 -4.59 -8.39
C LEU A 60 -2.34 -4.51 -9.89
N LYS A 61 -2.30 -5.65 -10.56
CA LYS A 61 -2.06 -5.69 -12.01
C LYS A 61 -3.11 -4.95 -12.83
N ASP A 62 -4.31 -4.75 -12.27
CA ASP A 62 -5.42 -4.11 -12.98
C ASP A 62 -5.32 -2.58 -12.95
N ILE A 63 -4.47 -2.01 -12.12
CA ILE A 63 -4.26 -0.57 -12.08
C ILE A 63 -3.57 -0.13 -13.37
N PRO A 64 -4.16 0.79 -14.14
CA PRO A 64 -3.48 1.29 -15.34
C PRO A 64 -2.32 2.20 -14.93
N GLY A 65 -1.20 2.08 -15.65
CA GLY A 65 -0.02 2.88 -15.36
C GLY A 65 0.80 2.34 -14.20
N SER A 66 1.80 3.10 -13.80
CA SER A 66 2.73 2.70 -12.75
C SER A 66 2.22 3.11 -11.37
N VAL A 67 2.62 2.34 -10.36
CA VAL A 67 2.37 2.61 -8.96
C VAL A 67 3.72 2.85 -8.29
N ASP A 68 3.84 3.95 -7.57
CA ASP A 68 5.10 4.32 -6.92
C ASP A 68 5.28 3.64 -5.57
N VAL A 69 4.19 3.52 -4.82
CA VAL A 69 4.22 2.93 -3.46
C VAL A 69 3.00 2.03 -3.29
N ALA A 70 3.22 0.83 -2.78
CA ALA A 70 2.14 -0.05 -2.35
C ALA A 70 2.05 0.02 -0.82
N ASP A 71 0.94 0.51 -0.34
CA ASP A 71 0.64 0.65 1.08
C ASP A 71 -0.25 -0.52 1.49
N ILE A 72 0.32 -1.47 2.23
CA ILE A 72 -0.31 -2.76 2.47
C ILE A 72 -0.90 -2.84 3.88
N VAL A 73 -2.20 -3.11 3.96
CA VAL A 73 -2.98 -3.16 5.19
C VAL A 73 -3.76 -4.47 5.22
N THR A 74 -3.04 -5.58 5.22
CA THR A 74 -3.63 -6.93 5.18
C THR A 74 -3.01 -7.79 6.27
N PRO A 75 -3.66 -8.92 6.63
CA PRO A 75 -3.01 -9.88 7.52
C PRO A 75 -1.71 -10.39 6.89
N PRO A 76 -0.71 -10.77 7.71
CA PRO A 76 0.61 -11.17 7.20
C PRO A 76 0.60 -12.21 6.09
N GLU A 77 -0.25 -13.24 6.17
CA GLU A 77 -0.31 -14.29 5.15
C GLU A 77 -0.82 -13.78 3.81
N ILE A 78 -1.68 -12.74 3.82
CA ILE A 78 -2.13 -12.10 2.59
C ILE A 78 -1.02 -11.17 2.08
N THR A 79 -0.36 -10.45 2.99
CA THR A 79 0.78 -9.58 2.65
C THR A 79 1.82 -10.35 1.85
N GLU A 80 2.13 -11.58 2.25
CA GLU A 80 3.14 -12.41 1.59
C GLU A 80 2.79 -12.71 0.14
N LYS A 81 1.50 -12.74 -0.18
CA LYS A 81 1.04 -12.90 -1.58
C LYS A 81 1.08 -11.59 -2.32
N ILE A 82 0.68 -10.50 -1.67
CA ILE A 82 0.60 -9.17 -2.28
C ILE A 82 1.98 -8.67 -2.69
N ILE A 83 3.02 -8.89 -1.89
CA ILE A 83 4.36 -8.43 -2.24
C ILE A 83 4.90 -9.09 -3.51
N LYS A 84 4.47 -10.32 -3.80
CA LYS A 84 4.83 -10.98 -5.05
C LYS A 84 4.15 -10.30 -6.22
N GLU A 85 2.92 -9.85 -6.04
CA GLU A 85 2.22 -9.07 -7.06
C GLU A 85 2.88 -7.71 -7.26
N CYS A 86 3.41 -7.11 -6.19
CA CYS A 86 4.17 -5.87 -6.30
C CYS A 86 5.39 -6.05 -7.19
N LEU A 87 6.14 -7.14 -6.98
CA LEU A 87 7.31 -7.44 -7.79
C LEU A 87 6.94 -7.57 -9.27
N LEU A 88 5.88 -8.31 -9.57
CA LEU A 88 5.44 -8.52 -10.96
C LEU A 88 4.98 -7.23 -11.63
N LYS A 89 4.41 -6.31 -10.87
CA LYS A 89 3.98 -5.02 -11.41
C LYS A 89 5.13 -4.00 -11.53
N GLY A 90 6.28 -4.32 -10.97
CA GLY A 90 7.43 -3.41 -11.00
C GLY A 90 7.39 -2.36 -9.90
N ILE A 91 6.64 -2.60 -8.84
CA ILE A 91 6.60 -1.70 -7.69
C ILE A 91 7.85 -1.95 -6.83
N THR A 92 8.61 -0.90 -6.58
CA THR A 92 9.88 -1.00 -5.87
C THR A 92 9.83 -0.37 -4.47
N ARG A 93 8.67 0.12 -4.04
CA ARG A 93 8.48 0.70 -2.71
C ARG A 93 7.23 0.11 -2.08
N VAL A 94 7.40 -0.52 -0.92
CA VAL A 94 6.31 -1.18 -0.20
C VAL A 94 6.30 -0.66 1.23
N TRP A 95 5.13 -0.23 1.69
CA TRP A 95 4.91 0.18 3.07
C TRP A 95 3.98 -0.83 3.73
N LEU A 96 4.52 -1.60 4.67
CA LEU A 96 3.74 -2.56 5.44
C LEU A 96 3.24 -1.86 6.70
N GLN A 97 1.94 -1.59 6.76
CA GLN A 97 1.35 -0.94 7.91
C GLN A 97 1.47 -1.85 9.15
N PRO A 98 1.50 -1.26 10.37
CA PRO A 98 1.59 -2.08 11.58
C PRO A 98 0.54 -3.20 11.60
N GLY A 99 1.02 -4.42 11.79
CA GLY A 99 0.19 -5.62 11.76
C GLY A 99 0.19 -6.36 10.43
N ALA A 100 0.66 -5.73 9.35
CA ALA A 100 0.73 -6.39 8.04
C ALA A 100 2.06 -7.10 7.82
N GLU A 101 3.09 -6.76 8.58
CA GLU A 101 4.44 -7.26 8.36
C GLU A 101 4.61 -8.73 8.80
N SER A 102 5.53 -9.41 8.14
CA SER A 102 6.06 -10.69 8.60
C SER A 102 7.53 -10.72 8.20
N ARG A 103 8.31 -11.55 8.89
CA ARG A 103 9.71 -11.74 8.55
C ARG A 103 9.86 -12.16 7.09
N GLN A 104 9.02 -13.10 6.66
CA GLN A 104 9.05 -13.62 5.30
C GLN A 104 8.78 -12.53 4.26
N ALA A 105 7.79 -11.67 4.52
CA ALA A 105 7.46 -10.57 3.62
C ALA A 105 8.61 -9.57 3.52
N ILE A 106 9.20 -9.21 4.67
CA ILE A 106 10.32 -8.26 4.72
C ILE A 106 11.53 -8.83 3.97
N GLU A 107 11.88 -10.08 4.23
CA GLU A 107 13.01 -10.74 3.55
C GLU A 107 12.79 -10.82 2.04
N PHE A 108 11.56 -11.14 1.62
CA PHE A 108 11.24 -11.19 0.19
C PHE A 108 11.51 -9.83 -0.46
N CYS A 109 11.06 -8.75 0.15
CA CYS A 109 11.29 -7.40 -0.38
C CYS A 109 12.78 -7.12 -0.49
N GLN A 110 13.52 -7.37 0.59
CA GLN A 110 14.97 -7.10 0.63
C GLN A 110 15.72 -7.92 -0.41
N ASN A 111 15.33 -9.17 -0.61
CA ASN A 111 15.99 -10.06 -1.57
C ASN A 111 15.65 -9.74 -3.03
N ASN A 112 14.63 -8.92 -3.27
CA ASN A 112 14.18 -8.56 -4.61
C ASN A 112 14.28 -7.07 -4.91
N ASP A 113 15.15 -6.37 -4.20
CA ASP A 113 15.41 -4.94 -4.39
C ASP A 113 14.17 -4.07 -4.25
N ILE A 114 13.25 -4.47 -3.39
CA ILE A 114 12.09 -3.66 -3.03
C ILE A 114 12.40 -2.97 -1.71
N LYS A 115 12.34 -1.64 -1.71
CA LYS A 115 12.49 -0.88 -0.48
C LYS A 115 11.24 -1.08 0.37
N VAL A 116 11.42 -1.37 1.65
CA VAL A 116 10.30 -1.70 2.53
C VAL A 116 10.36 -0.87 3.82
N ILE A 117 9.20 -0.29 4.16
CA ILE A 117 9.00 0.38 5.46
C ILE A 117 8.04 -0.48 6.27
N TYR A 118 8.33 -0.68 7.54
CA TYR A 118 7.45 -1.38 8.48
C TYR A 118 7.63 -0.81 9.88
N GLY A 119 6.67 -1.06 10.77
CA GLY A 119 6.71 -0.55 12.12
C GLY A 119 6.28 0.91 12.27
N LEU A 120 5.86 1.54 11.17
CA LEU A 120 5.40 2.93 11.16
C LEU A 120 4.06 3.03 10.44
N CYS A 121 3.18 3.89 10.92
CA CYS A 121 1.91 4.16 10.26
C CYS A 121 2.07 5.33 9.29
N VAL A 122 1.67 5.13 8.03
CA VAL A 122 1.80 6.17 7.00
C VAL A 122 1.01 7.43 7.37
N MET A 123 -0.13 7.30 8.03
CA MET A 123 -0.91 8.47 8.44
C MET A 123 -0.16 9.35 9.44
N MET A 124 0.60 8.73 10.35
CA MET A 124 1.37 9.46 11.34
C MET A 124 2.59 10.14 10.72
N GLU A 125 3.22 9.50 9.73
CA GLU A 125 4.41 10.05 9.08
C GLU A 125 4.08 11.11 8.05
N SER A 126 2.85 11.12 7.53
CA SER A 126 2.46 12.03 6.45
C SER A 126 1.84 13.36 6.93
N ILE A 127 1.70 13.57 8.24
CA ILE A 127 1.17 14.84 8.78
C ILE A 127 2.19 15.97 8.72
#